data_201d37680bb98f186c0af5c75414d6ab
#
_entry.id   201d37680bb98f186c0af5c75414d6ab
#
_cell.length_a   1.000
_cell.length_b   1.000
_cell.length_c   1.000
_cell.angle_alpha   90.00
_cell.angle_beta   90.00
_cell.angle_gamma   90.00
#
_symmetry.space_group_name_H-M   'P 1'
#
loop_
_entity.id
_entity.type
_entity.pdbx_description
1 polymer ?
#
loop_
_entity_poly.entity_id
_entity_poly.type
_entity_poly.pdbx_seq_one_letter_code
_entity_poly.pdbx_strand_id
1 'polypeptide(L)'
;HLHEFVVGKTSYSMPDPEMEIGRSKNENRFHLYEVAPRVRMSFMYVYDFGDNWEHVIKVEKILDADERYQGYPVCLEGEKACPPDDCGGIYGYYDMMEVRSDPKHPEYEDVMEWLGDEFDPDVFDLEETNEVLKRIR
;
A
#
# COMPACT_ATOMS: atom_id res chain seq x y z
N HIS A 1 10.25 -3.31 2.89
CA HIS A 1 10.51 -1.89 2.58
C HIS A 1 10.15 -0.98 3.75
N LEU A 2 10.82 0.14 3.82
CA LEU A 2 10.53 1.17 4.81
C LEU A 2 9.18 1.81 4.53
N HIS A 3 8.48 2.18 5.57
CA HIS A 3 7.16 2.79 5.47
C HIS A 3 6.90 3.74 6.63
N GLU A 4 5.92 4.62 6.45
CA GLU A 4 5.45 5.47 7.54
C GLU A 4 3.96 5.79 7.39
N PHE A 5 3.33 6.06 8.53
CA PHE A 5 1.97 6.61 8.59
C PHE A 5 2.07 8.06 9.04
N VAL A 6 1.35 8.93 8.37
CA VAL A 6 1.30 10.37 8.74
C VAL A 6 -0.13 10.75 9.08
N VAL A 7 -0.36 11.05 10.35
CA VAL A 7 -1.68 11.46 10.84
C VAL A 7 -1.56 12.89 11.36
N GLY A 8 -2.14 13.84 10.62
CA GLY A 8 -1.95 15.27 10.91
C GLY A 8 -0.47 15.65 10.79
N LYS A 9 0.12 16.09 11.88
CA LYS A 9 1.53 16.47 11.95
C LYS A 9 2.42 15.39 12.56
N THR A 10 1.86 14.23 12.89
CA THR A 10 2.56 13.15 13.58
C THR A 10 2.87 12.01 12.62
N SER A 11 4.12 11.56 12.60
CA SER A 11 4.56 10.40 11.84
C SER A 11 4.74 9.19 12.75
N TYR A 12 4.39 8.01 12.22
CA TYR A 12 4.55 6.73 12.89
C TYR A 12 5.30 5.79 11.95
N SER A 13 6.35 5.17 12.43
CA SER A 13 7.16 4.27 11.62
C SER A 13 7.80 3.19 12.48
N MET A 14 8.47 2.25 11.82
CA MET A 14 9.29 1.27 12.53
C MET A 14 10.48 1.97 13.17
N PRO A 15 10.85 1.59 14.43
CA PRO A 15 12.02 2.18 15.06
C PRO A 15 13.28 1.78 14.29
N ASP A 16 14.08 2.75 13.95
CA ASP A 16 15.37 2.54 13.29
C ASP A 16 16.47 3.21 14.12
N PRO A 17 17.40 2.41 14.69
CA PRO A 17 18.47 2.95 15.51
C PRO A 17 19.44 3.86 14.76
N GLU A 18 19.51 3.71 13.43
CA GLU A 18 20.40 4.51 12.60
C GLU A 18 19.79 5.82 12.15
N MET A 19 18.46 5.86 12.13
CA MET A 19 17.75 7.11 11.85
C MET A 19 17.39 7.80 13.15
N GLU A 20 18.18 8.75 13.52
CA GLU A 20 17.84 9.55 14.65
C GLU A 20 16.58 10.28 14.44
N ILE A 21 15.53 9.76 15.05
CA ILE A 21 15.13 10.15 15.52
C ILE A 21 14.26 11.00 16.13
N GLY A 22 13.73 11.24 16.83
CA GLY A 22 12.91 12.13 17.60
C GLY A 22 11.67 12.68 16.91
N ARG A 23 11.52 12.45 15.60
CA ARG A 23 10.41 12.99 14.82
C ARG A 23 9.30 12.00 14.53
N SER A 24 9.63 10.71 14.51
CA SER A 24 8.65 9.67 14.23
C SER A 24 8.41 8.82 15.47
N LYS A 25 7.16 8.51 15.73
CA LYS A 25 6.80 7.64 16.86
C LYS A 25 6.87 6.18 16.41
N ASN A 26 7.13 5.30 17.37
CA ASN A 26 7.17 3.86 17.10
C ASN A 26 5.77 3.34 16.85
N GLU A 27 5.50 2.90 15.61
CA GLU A 27 4.19 2.41 15.20
C GLU A 27 3.69 1.21 15.99
N ASN A 28 4.60 0.41 16.54
CA ASN A 28 4.24 -0.77 17.32
C ASN A 28 3.59 -0.46 18.66
N ARG A 29 3.61 0.78 19.08
CA ARG A 29 3.03 1.24 20.34
C ARG A 29 1.62 1.79 20.22
N PHE A 30 1.08 1.83 18.99
CA PHE A 30 -0.21 2.45 18.73
C PHE A 30 -1.14 1.52 17.99
N HIS A 31 -2.42 1.60 18.30
CA HIS A 31 -3.48 0.93 17.56
C HIS A 31 -4.16 1.93 16.65
N LEU A 32 -4.72 1.43 15.57
CA LEU A 32 -5.42 2.28 14.60
C LEU A 32 -6.52 3.12 15.25
N TYR A 33 -7.28 2.54 16.19
CA TYR A 33 -8.36 3.25 16.86
C TYR A 33 -7.86 4.41 17.75
N GLU A 34 -6.58 4.38 18.15
CA GLU A 34 -5.99 5.47 18.94
C GLU A 34 -5.59 6.65 18.05
N VAL A 35 -5.07 6.39 16.87
CA VAL A 35 -4.53 7.43 15.97
C VAL A 35 -5.57 7.96 14.99
N ALA A 36 -6.59 7.18 14.66
CA ALA A 36 -7.66 7.56 13.75
C ALA A 36 -9.03 7.22 14.36
N PRO A 37 -9.41 7.87 15.49
CA PRO A 37 -10.59 7.48 16.26
C PRO A 37 -11.92 7.97 15.72
N ARG A 38 -11.95 8.76 14.64
CA ARG A 38 -13.17 9.40 14.17
C ARG A 38 -13.46 9.11 12.71
N VAL A 39 -14.74 8.95 12.40
CA VAL A 39 -15.25 8.84 11.04
C VAL A 39 -14.87 10.12 10.26
N ARG A 40 -14.53 9.95 9.00
CA ARG A 40 -14.09 10.99 8.05
C ARG A 40 -12.65 11.48 8.24
N MET A 41 -11.95 10.99 9.24
CA MET A 41 -10.51 11.25 9.33
C MET A 41 -9.78 10.63 8.15
N SER A 42 -8.78 11.35 7.64
CA SER A 42 -7.88 10.84 6.62
C SER A 42 -6.45 10.91 7.11
N PHE A 43 -5.65 9.94 6.68
CA PHE A 43 -4.22 9.96 6.95
C PHE A 43 -3.47 9.34 5.77
N MET A 44 -2.15 9.52 5.78
CA MET A 44 -1.29 9.03 4.70
C MET A 44 -0.53 7.79 5.14
N TYR A 45 -0.37 6.86 4.22
CA TYR A 45 0.56 5.74 4.35
C TYR A 45 1.54 5.80 3.19
N VAL A 46 2.82 5.91 3.51
CA VAL A 46 3.88 5.94 2.50
C VAL A 46 4.64 4.62 2.58
N TYR A 47 4.64 3.89 1.50
CA TYR A 47 5.32 2.60 1.37
C TYR A 47 6.53 2.76 0.46
N ASP A 48 7.69 2.25 0.90
CA ASP A 48 8.94 2.29 0.16
C ASP A 48 9.41 3.73 -0.10
N PHE A 49 10.29 4.22 0.76
CA PHE A 49 10.77 5.61 0.66
C PHE A 49 11.55 5.89 -0.64
N GLY A 50 12.11 4.86 -1.26
CA GLY A 50 12.75 5.00 -2.57
C GLY A 50 11.73 5.28 -3.68
N ASP A 51 10.72 4.42 -3.80
CA ASP A 51 9.65 4.57 -4.80
C ASP A 51 8.56 5.54 -4.36
N ASN A 52 8.40 5.74 -3.06
CA ASN A 52 7.50 6.72 -2.47
C ASN A 52 6.04 6.54 -2.87
N TRP A 53 5.48 5.34 -2.61
CA TRP A 53 4.07 5.06 -2.86
C TRP A 53 3.20 5.69 -1.79
N GLU A 54 2.50 6.76 -2.13
CA GLU A 54 1.62 7.48 -1.22
C GLU A 54 0.18 6.95 -1.32
N HIS A 55 -0.40 6.65 -0.16
CA HIS A 55 -1.77 6.18 -0.04
C HIS A 55 -2.55 7.12 0.87
N VAL A 56 -3.73 7.52 0.45
CA VAL A 56 -4.66 8.24 1.31
C VAL A 56 -5.64 7.25 1.89
N ILE A 57 -5.69 7.15 3.20
CA ILE A 57 -6.58 6.25 3.91
C ILE A 57 -7.63 7.08 4.63
N LYS A 58 -8.90 6.74 4.41
CA LYS A 58 -10.01 7.46 5.01
C LYS A 58 -10.86 6.52 5.85
N VAL A 59 -11.16 6.94 7.07
CA VAL A 59 -12.06 6.21 7.95
C VAL A 59 -13.51 6.50 7.53
N GLU A 60 -14.18 5.51 6.96
CA GLU A 60 -15.56 5.68 6.50
C GLU A 60 -16.58 5.34 7.57
N LYS A 61 -16.32 4.28 8.33
CA LYS A 61 -17.22 3.81 9.40
C LYS A 61 -16.39 3.21 10.53
N ILE A 62 -16.93 3.31 11.72
CA ILE A 62 -16.37 2.62 12.90
C ILE A 62 -17.50 1.74 13.44
N LEU A 63 -17.28 0.44 13.43
CA LEU A 63 -18.26 -0.55 13.81
C LEU A 63 -17.82 -1.27 15.07
N ASP A 64 -18.79 -1.65 15.91
CA ASP A 64 -18.48 -2.51 17.05
C ASP A 64 -18.12 -3.91 16.57
N ALA A 65 -17.17 -4.56 17.22
CA ALA A 65 -16.84 -5.94 16.94
C ALA A 65 -18.04 -6.82 17.28
N ASP A 66 -18.53 -7.55 16.30
CA ASP A 66 -19.66 -8.47 16.49
C ASP A 66 -19.29 -9.88 16.01
N GLU A 67 -20.28 -10.77 15.96
CA GLU A 67 -20.08 -12.17 15.56
C GLU A 67 -19.54 -12.35 14.15
N ARG A 68 -19.61 -11.30 13.32
CA ARG A 68 -19.09 -11.34 11.95
C ARG A 68 -17.59 -11.05 11.90
N TYR A 69 -17.03 -10.51 12.97
CA TYR A 69 -15.59 -10.25 13.04
C TYR A 69 -14.84 -11.55 13.28
N GLN A 70 -14.04 -11.96 12.31
CA GLN A 70 -13.33 -13.24 12.31
C GLN A 70 -11.87 -13.14 12.75
N GLY A 71 -11.44 -11.98 13.25
CA GLY A 71 -10.09 -11.78 13.73
C GLY A 71 -9.08 -11.37 12.67
N TYR A 72 -9.51 -11.07 11.45
CA TYR A 72 -8.64 -10.60 10.37
C TYR A 72 -9.37 -9.56 9.52
N PRO A 73 -8.60 -8.69 8.84
CA PRO A 73 -9.22 -7.71 7.94
C PRO A 73 -9.78 -8.36 6.68
N VAL A 74 -10.80 -7.71 6.10
CA VAL A 74 -11.44 -8.16 4.86
C VAL A 74 -11.47 -6.99 3.89
N CYS A 75 -11.07 -7.24 2.64
CA CYS A 75 -11.22 -6.30 1.55
C CYS A 75 -12.60 -6.47 0.93
N LEU A 76 -13.36 -5.38 0.81
CA LEU A 76 -14.71 -5.43 0.24
C LEU A 76 -14.69 -5.23 -1.27
N GLU A 77 -13.85 -4.34 -1.77
CA GLU A 77 -13.71 -4.09 -3.20
C GLU A 77 -12.38 -3.41 -3.51
N GLY A 78 -11.99 -3.42 -4.76
CA GLY A 78 -10.80 -2.74 -5.22
C GLY A 78 -10.77 -2.66 -6.73
N GLU A 79 -9.83 -1.89 -7.25
CA GLU A 79 -9.63 -1.71 -8.69
C GLU A 79 -8.14 -1.68 -8.99
N LYS A 80 -7.78 -2.20 -10.15
CA LYS A 80 -6.43 -2.22 -10.71
C LYS A 80 -5.44 -3.06 -9.92
N ALA A 81 -4.39 -3.47 -10.59
CA ALA A 81 -3.33 -4.26 -9.99
C ALA A 81 -2.41 -3.39 -9.15
N CYS A 82 -1.81 -4.00 -8.15
CA CYS A 82 -0.73 -3.37 -7.40
C CYS A 82 0.50 -3.25 -8.30
N PRO A 83 1.12 -2.06 -8.40
CA PRO A 83 2.38 -1.94 -9.12
C PRO A 83 3.45 -2.86 -8.54
N PRO A 84 4.38 -3.37 -9.37
CA PRO A 84 5.47 -4.19 -8.86
C PRO A 84 6.42 -3.39 -7.98
N ASP A 85 7.05 -4.07 -7.02
CA ASP A 85 8.07 -3.44 -6.19
C ASP A 85 9.27 -2.98 -7.05
N ASP A 86 9.88 -1.89 -6.63
CA ASP A 86 11.11 -1.35 -7.23
C ASP A 86 11.00 -0.97 -8.69
N CYS A 87 9.82 -0.55 -9.13
CA CYS A 87 9.61 -0.11 -10.52
C CYS A 87 9.94 1.38 -10.75
N GLY A 88 10.36 2.10 -9.72
CA GLY A 88 10.71 3.51 -9.81
C GLY A 88 9.59 4.47 -9.42
N GLY A 89 8.65 4.00 -8.58
CA GLY A 89 7.53 4.79 -8.12
C GLY A 89 6.49 5.04 -9.20
N ILE A 90 5.63 6.02 -8.98
CA ILE A 90 4.52 6.30 -9.90
C ILE A 90 5.00 6.66 -11.31
N TYR A 91 6.09 7.42 -11.42
CA TYR A 91 6.61 7.83 -12.73
C TYR A 91 7.26 6.65 -13.46
N GLY A 92 8.04 5.84 -12.75
CA GLY A 92 8.62 4.61 -13.33
C GLY A 92 7.54 3.63 -13.76
N TYR A 93 6.50 3.51 -12.97
CA TYR A 93 5.36 2.65 -13.30
C TYR A 93 4.64 3.11 -14.58
N TYR A 94 4.36 4.40 -14.69
CA TYR A 94 3.72 4.94 -15.90
C TYR A 94 4.59 4.78 -17.15
N ASP A 95 5.90 4.99 -17.01
CA ASP A 95 6.83 4.76 -18.12
C ASP A 95 6.79 3.29 -18.57
N MET A 96 6.76 2.35 -17.64
CA MET A 96 6.65 0.93 -17.96
C MET A 96 5.32 0.59 -18.64
N MET A 97 4.23 1.21 -18.21
CA MET A 97 2.92 0.99 -18.81
C MET A 97 2.87 1.54 -20.25
N GLU A 98 3.53 2.66 -20.48
CA GLU A 98 3.65 3.22 -21.83
C GLU A 98 4.44 2.28 -22.75
N VAL A 99 5.58 1.77 -22.28
CA VAL A 99 6.38 0.78 -23.02
C VAL A 99 5.56 -0.48 -23.29
N ARG A 100 4.85 -0.98 -22.28
CA ARG A 100 4.00 -2.18 -22.38
C ARG A 100 2.92 -2.02 -23.46
N SER A 101 2.41 -0.83 -23.67
CA SER A 101 1.37 -0.55 -24.65
C SER A 101 1.88 -0.47 -26.10
N ASP A 102 3.19 -0.47 -26.30
CA ASP A 102 3.83 -0.33 -27.60
C ASP A 102 4.78 -1.48 -27.91
N PRO A 103 4.31 -2.54 -28.59
CA PRO A 103 5.15 -3.69 -28.94
C PRO A 103 6.36 -3.37 -29.81
N LYS A 104 6.41 -2.18 -30.41
CA LYS A 104 7.54 -1.75 -31.24
C LYS A 104 8.56 -0.93 -30.46
N HIS A 105 8.28 -0.62 -29.19
CA HIS A 105 9.20 0.14 -28.35
C HIS A 105 10.52 -0.65 -28.15
N PRO A 106 11.69 0.02 -28.24
CA PRO A 106 12.98 -0.67 -28.07
C PRO A 106 13.13 -1.44 -26.76
N GLU A 107 12.45 -1.00 -25.69
CA GLU A 107 12.51 -1.61 -24.36
C GLU A 107 11.36 -2.57 -24.08
N TYR A 108 10.48 -2.81 -25.05
CA TYR A 108 9.29 -3.62 -24.85
C TYR A 108 9.59 -5.02 -24.32
N GLU A 109 10.53 -5.72 -24.94
CA GLU A 109 10.88 -7.09 -24.53
C GLU A 109 11.43 -7.14 -23.10
N ASP A 110 12.29 -6.18 -22.76
CA ASP A 110 12.88 -6.11 -21.41
C ASP A 110 11.81 -5.85 -20.34
N VAL A 111 10.89 -4.93 -20.62
CA VAL A 111 9.81 -4.60 -19.70
C VAL A 111 8.85 -5.79 -19.53
N MET A 112 8.49 -6.44 -20.63
CA MET A 112 7.58 -7.59 -20.57
C MET A 112 8.22 -8.77 -19.83
N GLU A 113 9.51 -9.01 -20.00
CA GLU A 113 10.23 -10.03 -19.26
C GLU A 113 10.24 -9.72 -17.76
N TRP A 114 10.47 -8.46 -17.40
CA TRP A 114 10.51 -8.03 -16.01
C TRP A 114 9.14 -8.12 -15.34
N LEU A 115 8.06 -7.69 -16.02
CA LEU A 115 6.69 -7.73 -15.48
C LEU A 115 6.13 -9.15 -15.40
N GLY A 116 6.48 -10.01 -16.35
CA GLY A 116 5.89 -11.34 -16.49
C GLY A 116 4.60 -11.34 -17.30
N ASP A 117 4.26 -12.50 -17.83
CA ASP A 117 3.10 -12.66 -18.74
C ASP A 117 1.75 -12.54 -18.01
N GLU A 118 1.74 -12.78 -16.69
CA GLU A 118 0.50 -12.77 -15.92
C GLU A 118 0.11 -11.39 -15.41
N PHE A 119 0.99 -10.40 -15.53
CA PHE A 119 0.70 -9.07 -15.05
C PHE A 119 -0.31 -8.35 -15.94
N ASP A 120 -1.45 -7.97 -15.36
CA ASP A 120 -2.45 -7.15 -16.02
C ASP A 120 -2.76 -5.94 -15.13
N PRO A 121 -2.43 -4.71 -15.57
CA PRO A 121 -2.57 -3.51 -14.73
C PRO A 121 -4.03 -3.17 -14.39
N ASP A 122 -4.98 -3.71 -15.13
CA ASP A 122 -6.39 -3.38 -14.96
C ASP A 122 -7.16 -4.38 -14.09
N VAL A 123 -6.50 -5.45 -13.66
CA VAL A 123 -7.15 -6.51 -12.87
C VAL A 123 -6.80 -6.41 -11.41
N PHE A 124 -7.82 -6.34 -10.56
CA PHE A 124 -7.70 -6.49 -9.10
C PHE A 124 -8.31 -7.83 -8.71
N ASP A 125 -7.53 -8.68 -8.05
CA ASP A 125 -7.99 -9.99 -7.59
C ASP A 125 -8.46 -9.91 -6.14
N LEU A 126 -9.76 -9.75 -5.93
CA LEU A 126 -10.37 -9.63 -4.62
C LEU A 126 -10.22 -10.92 -3.80
N GLU A 127 -10.40 -12.06 -4.44
CA GLU A 127 -10.32 -13.36 -3.76
C GLU A 127 -8.92 -13.62 -3.24
N GLU A 128 -7.91 -13.43 -4.07
CA GLU A 128 -6.51 -13.58 -3.66
C GLU A 128 -6.13 -12.62 -2.55
N THR A 129 -6.56 -11.36 -2.66
CA THR A 129 -6.33 -10.35 -1.63
C THR A 129 -6.87 -10.82 -0.29
N ASN A 130 -8.10 -11.32 -0.25
CA ASN A 130 -8.72 -11.79 0.97
C ASN A 130 -8.06 -13.06 1.52
N GLU A 131 -7.55 -13.93 0.65
CA GLU A 131 -6.79 -15.10 1.11
C GLU A 131 -5.51 -14.68 1.85
N VAL A 132 -4.82 -13.66 1.35
CA VAL A 132 -3.64 -13.10 2.01
C VAL A 132 -4.01 -12.44 3.35
N LEU A 133 -5.10 -11.67 3.38
CA LEU A 133 -5.53 -10.96 4.58
C LEU A 133 -5.90 -11.89 5.73
N LYS A 134 -6.37 -13.10 5.45
CA LYS A 134 -6.67 -14.11 6.48
C LYS A 134 -5.47 -14.51 7.32
N ARG A 135 -4.27 -14.25 6.83
CA ARG A 135 -3.01 -14.57 7.52
C ARG A 135 -2.63 -13.51 8.55
N ILE A 136 -3.29 -12.36 8.52
CA ILE A 136 -3.04 -11.26 9.43
C ILE A 136 -3.86 -11.47 10.70
N ARG A 137 -3.21 -11.43 11.86
CA ARG A 137 -3.85 -11.64 13.14
C ARG A 137 -3.44 -10.58 14.16
#